data_f3f08d99c7b9c381ab526763e0061ba2
#
_entry.id   f3f08d99c7b9c381ab526763e0061ba2
#
_cell.length_a   1.000
_cell.length_b   1.000
_cell.length_c   1.000
_cell.angle_alpha   90.00
_cell.angle_beta   90.00
_cell.angle_gamma   90.00
#
_symmetry.space_group_name_H-M   'P 1'
#
loop_
_entity.id
_entity.type
_entity.pdbx_description
1 polymer ?
#
loop_
_entity_poly.entity_id
_entity_poly.type
_entity_poly.pdbx_seq_one_letter_code
_entity_poly.pdbx_strand_id
1 'polypeptide(L)'
;MIRRPLVQIIQTARFSNRMQWQQPPNRVTLAVEERTARGLPVIDLTETNPTRVGLPYPEEELAELMRRSGGAAYDPHPRGMLAAREALAAELSGPDDPVSPDDLVLTASTSESYSHLFKLFADPGDEVLTTAPSYPLLDSLAALDGLGLRHVGLAPERRFAIEPEDVAALSAAVEPYTKLLAVVHPSNPAGTFLSIEAQAGLSALCASRRIPLVSDEVFAGYPLTDPPPGTRRAGPAAMSASSGDAITFSLGGLSKGAGLPSWKLGWIRAGGPPDLRRRVIDALELVTDSYLSVASPVQRALPGILALAPRIRATILGRLRTNLTALRTALAGLEGVTLYEPEGGWSAVLSVSGRGTDEDLVLDLLERTGVRVHPGYFFDFAAGDFLVISLLPEPHAFAEGVQRLAGFLG
;
A
#
# COMPACT_ATOMS: atom_id res chain seq x y z
N MET A 1 17.97 12.53 24.44
CA MET A 1 16.61 12.83 24.97
C MET A 1 16.16 11.63 25.77
N ILE A 2 16.03 11.75 27.07
CA ILE A 2 15.68 10.66 28.00
C ILE A 2 14.18 10.36 27.74
N ARG A 3 13.87 9.19 27.14
CA ARG A 3 12.50 8.66 27.11
C ARG A 3 12.07 8.41 28.56
N ARG A 4 11.21 9.27 29.12
CA ARG A 4 10.50 8.94 30.35
C ARG A 4 9.68 7.67 30.07
N PRO A 5 9.73 6.63 30.91
CA PRO A 5 9.00 5.40 30.65
C PRO A 5 7.52 5.72 30.58
N LEU A 6 6.86 5.32 29.48
CA LEU A 6 5.39 5.38 29.27
C LEU A 6 4.59 4.79 30.44
N VAL A 7 5.20 3.91 31.23
CA VAL A 7 4.62 3.26 32.41
C VAL A 7 4.09 4.23 33.47
N GLN A 8 4.64 5.45 33.60
CA GLN A 8 4.17 6.44 34.59
C GLN A 8 2.93 7.24 34.15
N ILE A 9 2.62 7.30 32.84
CA ILE A 9 1.45 8.03 32.33
C ILE A 9 0.16 7.19 32.47
N ILE A 10 0.30 5.86 32.52
CA ILE A 10 -0.81 4.90 32.50
C ILE A 10 -1.60 4.86 33.82
N GLN A 11 -1.02 5.30 34.93
CA GLN A 11 -1.72 5.31 36.20
C GLN A 11 -2.80 6.42 36.33
N THR A 12 -2.83 7.39 35.40
CA THR A 12 -3.70 8.57 35.50
C THR A 12 -4.74 8.67 34.38
N ALA A 13 -4.63 7.90 33.28
CA ALA A 13 -5.56 7.93 32.16
C ALA A 13 -5.89 6.52 31.65
N ARG A 14 -7.16 6.30 31.27
CA ARG A 14 -7.59 5.07 30.61
C ARG A 14 -7.55 5.28 29.09
N PHE A 15 -6.82 4.43 28.40
CA PHE A 15 -6.84 4.38 26.93
C PHE A 15 -8.08 3.64 26.42
N SER A 16 -8.47 3.92 25.18
CA SER A 16 -9.53 3.17 24.51
C SER A 16 -9.06 1.72 24.26
N ASN A 17 -10.03 0.81 24.08
CA ASN A 17 -9.74 -0.60 23.77
C ASN A 17 -9.56 -0.87 22.25
N ARG A 18 -9.41 0.16 21.44
CA ARG A 18 -9.31 0.01 19.98
C ARG A 18 -8.03 -0.69 19.53
N MET A 19 -6.95 -0.52 20.27
CA MET A 19 -5.66 -1.14 20.00
C MET A 19 -4.99 -1.61 21.30
N GLN A 20 -4.03 -2.51 21.17
CA GLN A 20 -3.15 -2.88 22.26
C GLN A 20 -2.04 -1.83 22.39
N TRP A 21 -2.28 -0.75 23.15
CA TRP A 21 -1.39 0.40 23.27
C TRP A 21 -0.02 0.11 23.91
N GLN A 22 0.16 -1.05 24.51
CA GLN A 22 1.34 -1.43 25.31
C GLN A 22 2.05 -2.67 24.76
N GLN A 23 1.98 -2.90 23.45
CA GLN A 23 2.74 -4.00 22.88
C GLN A 23 4.24 -3.72 23.00
N PRO A 24 5.03 -4.67 23.53
CA PRO A 24 6.48 -4.58 23.47
C PRO A 24 6.94 -4.61 22.01
N PRO A 25 8.11 -4.05 21.70
CA PRO A 25 8.72 -4.23 20.38
C PRO A 25 8.83 -5.73 20.06
N ASN A 26 8.57 -6.12 18.81
CA ASN A 26 8.74 -7.50 18.38
C ASN A 26 10.22 -7.94 18.44
N ARG A 27 10.45 -9.26 18.40
CA ARG A 27 11.80 -9.84 18.51
C ARG A 27 12.77 -9.31 17.45
N VAL A 28 12.30 -9.12 16.21
CA VAL A 28 13.13 -8.61 15.10
C VAL A 28 13.59 -7.18 15.39
N THR A 29 12.68 -6.32 15.87
CA THR A 29 13.01 -4.94 16.25
C THR A 29 14.06 -4.90 17.37
N LEU A 30 13.88 -5.73 18.41
CA LEU A 30 14.84 -5.82 19.52
C LEU A 30 16.21 -6.31 19.04
N ALA A 31 16.25 -7.31 18.18
CA ALA A 31 17.50 -7.84 17.62
C ALA A 31 18.25 -6.79 16.77
N VAL A 32 17.53 -5.98 16.00
CA VAL A 32 18.13 -4.87 15.23
C VAL A 32 18.66 -3.79 16.15
N GLU A 33 17.92 -3.42 17.21
CA GLU A 33 18.36 -2.43 18.20
C GLU A 33 19.62 -2.91 18.94
N GLU A 34 19.65 -4.17 19.38
CA GLU A 34 20.81 -4.77 20.06
C GLU A 34 22.03 -4.81 19.13
N ARG A 35 21.88 -5.26 17.89
CA ARG A 35 22.96 -5.29 16.91
C ARG A 35 23.54 -3.90 16.66
N THR A 36 22.67 -2.89 16.52
CA THR A 36 23.06 -1.49 16.34
C THR A 36 23.78 -0.94 17.57
N ALA A 37 23.31 -1.26 18.77
CA ALA A 37 23.97 -0.86 20.04
C ALA A 37 25.37 -1.45 20.20
N ARG A 38 25.61 -2.65 19.63
CA ARG A 38 26.94 -3.29 19.56
C ARG A 38 27.85 -2.69 18.48
N GLY A 39 27.37 -1.71 17.69
CA GLY A 39 28.14 -1.10 16.59
C GLY A 39 28.29 -2.02 15.36
N LEU A 40 27.51 -3.07 15.27
CA LEU A 40 27.57 -4.02 14.15
C LEU A 40 26.71 -3.50 12.98
N PRO A 41 27.18 -3.64 11.71
CA PRO A 41 26.46 -3.14 10.55
C PRO A 41 25.17 -3.93 10.30
N VAL A 42 24.15 -3.24 9.79
CA VAL A 42 22.89 -3.84 9.29
C VAL A 42 22.71 -3.42 7.84
N ILE A 43 22.56 -4.40 6.95
CA ILE A 43 22.09 -4.18 5.58
C ILE A 43 20.58 -4.31 5.59
N ASP A 44 19.87 -3.20 5.46
CA ASP A 44 18.42 -3.14 5.58
C ASP A 44 17.74 -3.32 4.22
N LEU A 45 17.22 -4.52 3.96
CA LEU A 45 16.41 -4.85 2.79
C LEU A 45 14.91 -4.67 3.05
N THR A 46 14.51 -3.94 4.10
CA THR A 46 13.11 -3.63 4.42
C THR A 46 12.75 -2.17 4.16
N GLU A 47 13.73 -1.31 3.82
CA GLU A 47 13.49 0.12 3.64
C GLU A 47 12.59 0.38 2.41
N THR A 48 11.45 1.01 2.65
CA THR A 48 10.44 1.38 1.63
C THR A 48 10.24 2.88 1.51
N ASN A 49 11.06 3.68 2.20
CA ASN A 49 11.02 5.13 2.04
C ASN A 49 11.92 5.56 0.88
N PRO A 50 11.37 6.03 -0.25
CA PRO A 50 12.15 6.37 -1.44
C PRO A 50 13.11 7.54 -1.21
N THR A 51 12.86 8.38 -0.19
CA THR A 51 13.71 9.52 0.12
C THR A 51 14.96 9.17 0.94
N ARG A 52 15.09 7.90 1.38
CA ARG A 52 16.21 7.44 2.21
C ARG A 52 17.18 6.50 1.48
N VAL A 53 16.90 6.19 0.22
CA VAL A 53 17.63 5.17 -0.55
C VAL A 53 18.51 5.76 -1.66
N GLY A 54 18.87 7.03 -1.55
CA GLY A 54 19.79 7.68 -2.48
C GLY A 54 19.25 7.82 -3.90
N LEU A 55 17.94 7.98 -4.08
CA LEU A 55 17.35 8.31 -5.38
C LEU A 55 17.60 9.78 -5.72
N PRO A 56 17.94 10.12 -6.96
CA PRO A 56 18.07 11.50 -7.40
C PRO A 56 16.68 12.13 -7.56
N TYR A 57 16.38 13.13 -6.74
CA TYR A 57 15.16 13.94 -6.83
C TYR A 57 15.44 15.26 -7.56
N PRO A 58 14.44 15.84 -8.24
CA PRO A 58 14.52 17.18 -8.80
C PRO A 58 14.34 18.24 -7.72
N GLU A 59 15.31 18.35 -6.80
CA GLU A 59 15.20 19.16 -5.57
C GLU A 59 14.94 20.62 -5.84
N GLU A 60 15.58 21.22 -6.87
CA GLU A 60 15.40 22.62 -7.23
C GLU A 60 13.97 22.91 -7.74
N GLU A 61 13.45 22.01 -8.60
CA GLU A 61 12.09 22.15 -9.14
C GLU A 61 11.04 21.95 -8.01
N LEU A 62 11.26 20.99 -7.11
CA LEU A 62 10.39 20.76 -5.96
C LEU A 62 10.42 21.96 -5.00
N ALA A 63 11.58 22.53 -4.71
CA ALA A 63 11.72 23.74 -3.90
C ALA A 63 11.01 24.94 -4.52
N GLU A 64 11.13 25.11 -5.84
CA GLU A 64 10.44 26.19 -6.56
C GLU A 64 8.92 26.02 -6.55
N LEU A 65 8.42 24.78 -6.72
CA LEU A 65 6.99 24.49 -6.58
C LEU A 65 6.49 24.87 -5.18
N MET A 66 7.23 24.52 -4.13
CA MET A 66 6.88 24.87 -2.75
C MET A 66 6.86 26.38 -2.56
N ARG A 67 7.86 27.10 -3.06
CA ARG A 67 7.96 28.56 -2.97
C ARG A 67 6.78 29.27 -3.65
N ARG A 68 6.36 28.79 -4.84
CA ARG A 68 5.22 29.38 -5.60
C ARG A 68 3.87 29.06 -4.99
N SER A 69 3.76 27.92 -4.31
CA SER A 69 2.49 27.41 -3.79
C SER A 69 2.18 27.92 -2.38
N GLY A 70 3.13 28.59 -1.73
CA GLY A 70 2.94 29.26 -0.44
C GLY A 70 1.95 30.41 -0.53
N GLY A 71 1.50 30.87 0.63
CA GLY A 71 0.60 32.02 0.76
C GLY A 71 -0.29 31.91 1.99
N ALA A 72 -0.77 33.06 2.47
CA ALA A 72 -1.62 33.17 3.66
C ALA A 72 -3.12 32.94 3.35
N ALA A 73 -3.53 32.98 2.08
CA ALA A 73 -4.94 32.82 1.72
C ALA A 73 -5.40 31.39 2.03
N TYR A 74 -6.45 31.30 2.81
CA TYR A 74 -7.14 30.05 3.17
C TYR A 74 -8.51 30.03 2.50
N ASP A 75 -8.71 29.07 1.61
CA ASP A 75 -9.96 28.80 0.91
C ASP A 75 -10.25 27.30 1.04
N PRO A 76 -10.87 26.90 2.17
CA PRO A 76 -11.17 25.51 2.42
C PRO A 76 -12.24 24.99 1.48
N HIS A 77 -12.01 23.81 0.92
CA HIS A 77 -12.99 23.08 0.13
C HIS A 77 -13.00 21.63 0.59
N PRO A 78 -14.12 21.06 1.05
CA PRO A 78 -14.17 19.71 1.61
C PRO A 78 -13.58 18.62 0.71
N ARG A 79 -13.85 18.70 -0.61
CA ARG A 79 -13.29 17.76 -1.59
C ARG A 79 -11.87 18.10 -2.06
N GLY A 80 -11.31 19.22 -1.59
CA GLY A 80 -10.08 19.79 -2.10
C GLY A 80 -10.31 20.80 -3.24
N MET A 81 -9.30 21.64 -3.50
CA MET A 81 -9.36 22.73 -4.48
C MET A 81 -9.70 22.20 -5.87
N LEU A 82 -10.61 22.90 -6.58
CA LEU A 82 -11.05 22.48 -7.93
C LEU A 82 -9.86 22.34 -8.90
N ALA A 83 -8.96 23.34 -8.95
CA ALA A 83 -7.80 23.29 -9.85
C ALA A 83 -6.88 22.09 -9.59
N ALA A 84 -6.73 21.65 -8.32
CA ALA A 84 -5.98 20.46 -7.98
C ALA A 84 -6.69 19.18 -8.44
N ARG A 85 -8.02 19.13 -8.29
CA ARG A 85 -8.84 17.99 -8.77
C ARG A 85 -8.88 17.92 -10.28
N GLU A 86 -8.95 19.06 -10.99
CA GLU A 86 -8.86 19.13 -12.46
C GLU A 86 -7.53 18.59 -12.97
N ALA A 87 -6.40 19.00 -12.38
CA ALA A 87 -5.09 18.50 -12.74
C ALA A 87 -4.97 16.99 -12.48
N LEU A 88 -5.49 16.52 -11.34
CA LEU A 88 -5.49 15.09 -11.01
C LEU A 88 -6.43 14.30 -11.94
N ALA A 89 -7.60 14.83 -12.29
CA ALA A 89 -8.50 14.22 -13.24
C ALA A 89 -7.86 14.04 -14.61
N ALA A 90 -7.11 15.03 -15.08
CA ALA A 90 -6.35 14.95 -16.33
C ALA A 90 -5.26 13.87 -16.27
N GLU A 91 -4.52 13.74 -15.17
CA GLU A 91 -3.49 12.70 -14.98
C GLU A 91 -4.08 11.28 -14.93
N LEU A 92 -5.25 11.13 -14.29
CA LEU A 92 -5.90 9.83 -14.10
C LEU A 92 -6.76 9.39 -15.29
N SER A 93 -7.11 10.29 -16.21
CA SER A 93 -7.93 9.97 -17.38
C SER A 93 -7.18 9.09 -18.37
N GLY A 94 -7.82 8.01 -18.81
CA GLY A 94 -7.39 7.19 -19.94
C GLY A 94 -8.27 7.45 -21.18
N PRO A 95 -7.87 6.90 -22.36
CA PRO A 95 -8.61 7.07 -23.62
C PRO A 95 -10.09 6.62 -23.51
N ASP A 96 -10.33 5.54 -22.79
CA ASP A 96 -11.66 4.93 -22.63
C ASP A 96 -12.25 5.14 -21.21
N ASP A 97 -11.56 5.91 -20.36
CA ASP A 97 -11.94 6.14 -18.95
C ASP A 97 -11.70 7.59 -18.57
N PRO A 98 -12.55 8.54 -19.02
CA PRO A 98 -12.45 9.92 -18.63
C PRO A 98 -12.81 10.11 -17.15
N VAL A 99 -11.99 10.85 -16.41
CA VAL A 99 -12.19 11.16 -15.00
C VAL A 99 -12.77 12.55 -14.85
N SER A 100 -13.88 12.67 -14.13
CA SER A 100 -14.42 13.97 -13.74
C SER A 100 -13.73 14.46 -12.46
N PRO A 101 -13.35 15.75 -12.35
CA PRO A 101 -12.91 16.33 -11.08
C PRO A 101 -13.99 16.22 -9.98
N ASP A 102 -15.26 16.04 -10.34
CA ASP A 102 -16.35 15.87 -9.38
C ASP A 102 -16.43 14.46 -8.77
N ASP A 103 -15.73 13.49 -9.35
CA ASP A 103 -15.58 12.14 -8.83
C ASP A 103 -14.37 11.99 -7.90
N LEU A 104 -13.65 13.09 -7.63
CA LEU A 104 -12.41 13.11 -6.84
C LEU A 104 -12.58 13.83 -5.51
N VAL A 105 -12.02 13.22 -4.48
CA VAL A 105 -11.85 13.82 -3.15
C VAL A 105 -10.37 13.72 -2.76
N LEU A 106 -9.76 14.85 -2.41
CA LEU A 106 -8.38 14.92 -1.94
C LEU A 106 -8.31 14.60 -0.44
N THR A 107 -7.27 13.91 -0.02
CA THR A 107 -6.99 13.50 1.35
C THR A 107 -5.52 13.76 1.69
N ALA A 108 -5.14 13.76 2.96
CA ALA A 108 -3.74 13.90 3.35
C ALA A 108 -2.92 12.62 3.15
N SER A 109 -3.58 11.46 2.96
CA SER A 109 -2.95 10.16 2.70
C SER A 109 -4.00 9.12 2.33
N THR A 110 -3.59 7.99 1.73
CA THR A 110 -4.48 6.84 1.54
C THR A 110 -4.99 6.26 2.87
N SER A 111 -4.21 6.34 3.95
CA SER A 111 -4.69 5.96 5.29
C SER A 111 -5.89 6.80 5.74
N GLU A 112 -5.89 8.10 5.46
CA GLU A 112 -7.04 8.96 5.70
C GLU A 112 -8.20 8.64 4.76
N SER A 113 -7.91 8.30 3.50
CA SER A 113 -8.93 7.84 2.54
C SER A 113 -9.67 6.61 3.05
N TYR A 114 -8.94 5.61 3.56
CA TYR A 114 -9.56 4.43 4.20
C TYR A 114 -10.44 4.84 5.38
N SER A 115 -9.93 5.66 6.28
CA SER A 115 -10.66 6.10 7.48
C SER A 115 -11.93 6.88 7.14
N HIS A 116 -11.92 7.69 6.08
CA HIS A 116 -13.11 8.39 5.59
C HIS A 116 -14.15 7.42 5.02
N LEU A 117 -13.72 6.44 4.23
CA LEU A 117 -14.61 5.40 3.69
C LEU A 117 -15.16 4.50 4.79
N PHE A 118 -14.35 4.14 5.78
CA PHE A 118 -14.81 3.38 6.94
C PHE A 118 -15.92 4.11 7.68
N LYS A 119 -15.74 5.40 7.99
CA LYS A 119 -16.76 6.24 8.65
C LYS A 119 -18.03 6.42 7.82
N LEU A 120 -17.91 6.38 6.49
CA LEU A 120 -19.05 6.56 5.61
C LEU A 120 -19.93 5.30 5.53
N PHE A 121 -19.32 4.11 5.56
CA PHE A 121 -20.02 2.86 5.23
C PHE A 121 -20.19 1.90 6.39
N ALA A 122 -19.48 2.07 7.50
CA ALA A 122 -19.46 1.12 8.60
C ALA A 122 -19.66 1.79 9.97
N ASP A 123 -20.37 1.10 10.84
CA ASP A 123 -20.52 1.45 12.25
C ASP A 123 -19.50 0.69 13.11
N PRO A 124 -19.15 1.19 14.31
CA PRO A 124 -18.30 0.45 15.23
C PRO A 124 -18.85 -0.96 15.52
N GLY A 125 -18.01 -1.98 15.32
CA GLY A 125 -18.37 -3.39 15.43
C GLY A 125 -18.68 -4.07 14.10
N ASP A 126 -18.82 -3.32 13.02
CA ASP A 126 -18.85 -3.87 11.66
C ASP A 126 -17.46 -4.34 11.22
N GLU A 127 -17.37 -4.90 10.01
CA GLU A 127 -16.15 -5.52 9.50
C GLU A 127 -15.84 -5.07 8.06
N VAL A 128 -14.54 -5.01 7.76
CA VAL A 128 -13.99 -4.90 6.41
C VAL A 128 -13.46 -6.26 5.98
N LEU A 129 -13.82 -6.71 4.79
CA LEU A 129 -13.29 -7.93 4.18
C LEU A 129 -12.07 -7.56 3.32
N THR A 130 -11.01 -8.38 3.38
CA THR A 130 -9.81 -8.21 2.56
C THR A 130 -9.16 -9.56 2.25
N THR A 131 -8.10 -9.56 1.45
CA THR A 131 -7.29 -10.76 1.17
C THR A 131 -6.03 -10.80 2.04
N ALA A 132 -5.44 -11.99 2.23
CA ALA A 132 -4.12 -12.18 2.82
C ALA A 132 -3.23 -13.02 1.88
N PRO A 133 -1.94 -12.68 1.72
CA PRO A 133 -1.22 -11.59 2.42
C PRO A 133 -1.69 -10.21 2.01
N SER A 134 -1.54 -9.22 2.91
CA SER A 134 -2.05 -7.87 2.72
C SER A 134 -1.15 -6.79 3.33
N TYR A 135 -1.59 -5.55 3.18
CA TYR A 135 -0.94 -4.35 3.69
C TYR A 135 -1.09 -4.24 5.22
N PRO A 136 0.01 -4.30 6.00
CA PRO A 136 -0.06 -4.44 7.46
C PRO A 136 -0.78 -3.32 8.23
N LEU A 137 -0.86 -2.11 7.65
CA LEU A 137 -1.54 -1.00 8.32
C LEU A 137 -3.06 -1.06 8.23
N LEU A 138 -3.63 -1.90 7.36
CA LEU A 138 -5.08 -1.99 7.20
C LEU A 138 -5.76 -2.46 8.48
N ASP A 139 -5.16 -3.44 9.19
CA ASP A 139 -5.62 -3.88 10.51
C ASP A 139 -5.68 -2.74 11.52
N SER A 140 -4.60 -1.95 11.59
CA SER A 140 -4.54 -0.82 12.51
C SER A 140 -5.56 0.27 12.14
N LEU A 141 -5.77 0.53 10.85
CA LEU A 141 -6.74 1.52 10.38
C LEU A 141 -8.17 1.09 10.70
N ALA A 142 -8.52 -0.18 10.45
CA ALA A 142 -9.82 -0.74 10.79
C ALA A 142 -10.06 -0.68 12.31
N ALA A 143 -9.10 -1.15 13.11
CA ALA A 143 -9.20 -1.13 14.57
C ALA A 143 -9.35 0.28 15.15
N LEU A 144 -8.63 1.29 14.61
CA LEU A 144 -8.75 2.69 15.04
C LEU A 144 -10.14 3.26 14.77
N ASP A 145 -10.81 2.84 13.71
CA ASP A 145 -12.19 3.21 13.40
C ASP A 145 -13.23 2.29 14.11
N GLY A 146 -12.76 1.31 14.91
CA GLY A 146 -13.61 0.41 15.70
C GLY A 146 -14.19 -0.75 14.88
N LEU A 147 -13.57 -1.08 13.75
CA LEU A 147 -14.01 -2.14 12.85
C LEU A 147 -13.17 -3.41 13.03
N GLY A 148 -13.77 -4.56 12.72
CA GLY A 148 -13.06 -5.81 12.48
C GLY A 148 -12.42 -5.83 11.09
N LEU A 149 -11.35 -6.61 10.94
CA LEU A 149 -10.79 -6.94 9.63
C LEU A 149 -10.83 -8.46 9.45
N ARG A 150 -11.43 -8.92 8.36
CA ARG A 150 -11.50 -10.34 7.99
C ARG A 150 -10.64 -10.59 6.77
N HIS A 151 -9.74 -11.55 6.88
CA HIS A 151 -8.86 -11.96 5.79
C HIS A 151 -9.35 -13.23 5.10
N VAL A 152 -9.28 -13.27 3.78
CA VAL A 152 -9.41 -14.47 2.95
C VAL A 152 -8.03 -14.78 2.39
N GLY A 153 -7.47 -15.95 2.77
CA GLY A 153 -6.14 -16.37 2.34
C GLY A 153 -6.07 -16.65 0.84
N LEU A 154 -5.05 -16.11 0.17
CA LEU A 154 -4.73 -16.39 -1.23
C LEU A 154 -3.70 -17.49 -1.33
N ALA A 155 -3.78 -18.29 -2.40
CA ALA A 155 -2.92 -19.46 -2.60
C ALA A 155 -1.52 -19.09 -3.12
N PRO A 156 -0.44 -19.60 -2.48
CA PRO A 156 0.92 -19.37 -2.94
C PRO A 156 1.19 -19.98 -4.33
N GLU A 157 0.54 -21.09 -4.68
CA GLU A 157 0.66 -21.75 -6.00
C GLU A 157 0.22 -20.81 -7.13
N ARG A 158 -0.66 -19.85 -6.86
CA ARG A 158 -1.10 -18.79 -7.77
C ARG A 158 -0.39 -17.48 -7.52
N ARG A 159 0.75 -17.51 -6.83
CA ARG A 159 1.53 -16.30 -6.48
C ARG A 159 0.72 -15.24 -5.72
N PHE A 160 -0.26 -15.68 -4.95
CA PHE A 160 -1.18 -14.80 -4.23
C PHE A 160 -1.97 -13.85 -5.14
N ALA A 161 -2.21 -14.24 -6.40
CA ALA A 161 -3.12 -13.53 -7.29
C ALA A 161 -4.58 -13.82 -6.90
N ILE A 162 -5.44 -12.83 -7.08
CA ILE A 162 -6.89 -13.02 -6.92
C ILE A 162 -7.43 -13.62 -8.21
N GLU A 163 -7.92 -14.84 -8.12
CA GLU A 163 -8.51 -15.60 -9.23
C GLU A 163 -10.03 -15.81 -9.02
N PRO A 164 -10.78 -16.33 -9.99
CA PRO A 164 -12.22 -16.56 -9.84
C PRO A 164 -12.62 -17.39 -8.62
N GLU A 165 -11.81 -18.36 -8.24
CA GLU A 165 -12.03 -19.19 -7.04
C GLU A 165 -11.94 -18.35 -5.76
N ASP A 166 -11.03 -17.38 -5.71
CA ASP A 166 -10.86 -16.49 -4.57
C ASP A 166 -12.03 -15.51 -4.47
N VAL A 167 -12.61 -15.08 -5.60
CA VAL A 167 -13.85 -14.28 -5.62
C VAL A 167 -15.00 -15.08 -5.01
N ALA A 168 -15.10 -16.39 -5.29
CA ALA A 168 -16.09 -17.26 -4.65
C ALA A 168 -15.87 -17.40 -3.15
N ALA A 169 -14.60 -17.55 -2.71
CA ALA A 169 -14.24 -17.60 -1.29
C ALA A 169 -14.56 -16.28 -0.58
N LEU A 170 -14.24 -15.14 -1.20
CA LEU A 170 -14.62 -13.80 -0.70
C LEU A 170 -16.14 -13.68 -0.60
N SER A 171 -16.89 -14.14 -1.60
CA SER A 171 -18.37 -14.13 -1.57
C SER A 171 -18.95 -14.96 -0.43
N ALA A 172 -18.33 -16.09 -0.12
CA ALA A 172 -18.74 -16.95 1.00
C ALA A 172 -18.39 -16.35 2.37
N ALA A 173 -17.36 -15.51 2.43
CA ALA A 173 -16.90 -14.84 3.66
C ALA A 173 -17.71 -13.58 4.00
N VAL A 174 -18.55 -13.06 3.09
CA VAL A 174 -19.38 -11.87 3.36
C VAL A 174 -20.49 -12.21 4.36
N GLU A 175 -20.48 -11.53 5.48
CA GLU A 175 -21.46 -11.63 6.58
C GLU A 175 -22.37 -10.38 6.62
N PRO A 176 -23.49 -10.38 7.36
CA PRO A 176 -24.37 -9.20 7.47
C PRO A 176 -23.70 -7.93 7.99
N TYR A 177 -22.63 -8.08 8.75
CA TYR A 177 -21.83 -6.99 9.31
C TYR A 177 -20.58 -6.66 8.45
N THR A 178 -20.36 -7.34 7.34
CA THR A 178 -19.35 -6.96 6.34
C THR A 178 -19.87 -5.76 5.56
N LYS A 179 -19.14 -4.63 5.63
CA LYS A 179 -19.58 -3.35 5.02
C LYS A 179 -18.77 -2.89 3.85
N LEU A 180 -17.52 -3.36 3.73
CA LEU A 180 -16.62 -3.02 2.63
C LEU A 180 -15.80 -4.25 2.24
N LEU A 181 -15.44 -4.33 0.95
CA LEU A 181 -14.35 -5.18 0.46
C LEU A 181 -13.19 -4.28 0.05
N ALA A 182 -12.01 -4.50 0.63
CA ALA A 182 -10.80 -3.77 0.31
C ALA A 182 -9.75 -4.70 -0.33
N VAL A 183 -9.16 -4.28 -1.44
CA VAL A 183 -8.05 -4.98 -2.11
C VAL A 183 -6.92 -4.00 -2.41
N VAL A 184 -5.69 -4.49 -2.47
CA VAL A 184 -4.51 -3.71 -2.88
C VAL A 184 -4.10 -4.14 -4.29
N HIS A 185 -3.93 -3.19 -5.20
CA HIS A 185 -3.71 -3.44 -6.62
C HIS A 185 -2.60 -2.55 -7.23
N PRO A 186 -1.43 -3.08 -7.63
CA PRO A 186 -1.01 -4.46 -7.43
C PRO A 186 -0.87 -4.82 -5.95
N SER A 187 -1.01 -6.12 -5.63
CA SER A 187 -1.02 -6.60 -4.24
C SER A 187 0.28 -6.26 -3.51
N ASN A 188 0.20 -6.02 -2.22
CA ASN A 188 1.34 -5.79 -1.35
C ASN A 188 1.31 -6.84 -0.23
N PRO A 189 2.32 -7.73 -0.12
CA PRO A 189 3.66 -7.61 -0.71
C PRO A 189 3.89 -8.38 -2.03
N ALA A 190 2.95 -9.22 -2.51
CA ALA A 190 3.20 -10.19 -3.58
C ALA A 190 3.38 -9.55 -4.98
N GLY A 191 2.89 -8.33 -5.17
CA GLY A 191 3.08 -7.57 -6.41
C GLY A 191 2.24 -8.06 -7.60
N THR A 192 1.19 -8.85 -7.38
CA THR A 192 0.32 -9.36 -8.44
C THR A 192 -0.72 -8.33 -8.85
N PHE A 193 -0.92 -8.16 -10.14
CA PHE A 193 -2.01 -7.34 -10.68
C PHE A 193 -3.31 -8.15 -10.76
N LEU A 194 -4.45 -7.48 -10.59
CA LEU A 194 -5.75 -8.06 -10.90
C LEU A 194 -5.86 -8.33 -12.41
N SER A 195 -6.42 -9.47 -12.79
CA SER A 195 -6.92 -9.68 -14.14
C SER A 195 -8.23 -8.91 -14.33
N ILE A 196 -8.60 -8.67 -15.60
CA ILE A 196 -9.89 -8.03 -15.91
C ILE A 196 -11.05 -8.91 -15.43
N GLU A 197 -10.88 -10.22 -15.52
CA GLU A 197 -11.86 -11.21 -15.07
C GLU A 197 -12.04 -11.18 -13.54
N ALA A 198 -10.94 -11.17 -12.79
CA ALA A 198 -10.99 -11.05 -11.32
C ALA A 198 -11.64 -9.73 -10.88
N GLN A 199 -11.29 -8.62 -11.55
CA GLN A 199 -11.89 -7.33 -11.31
C GLN A 199 -13.40 -7.33 -11.55
N ALA A 200 -13.85 -7.89 -12.68
CA ALA A 200 -15.27 -8.00 -12.99
C ALA A 200 -16.00 -8.86 -11.95
N GLY A 201 -15.38 -9.96 -11.50
CA GLY A 201 -15.90 -10.82 -10.45
C GLY A 201 -16.05 -10.10 -9.11
N LEU A 202 -15.03 -9.33 -8.68
CA LEU A 202 -15.09 -8.53 -7.46
C LEU A 202 -16.18 -7.45 -7.55
N SER A 203 -16.32 -6.77 -8.69
CA SER A 203 -17.37 -5.77 -8.90
C SER A 203 -18.76 -6.40 -8.84
N ALA A 204 -18.97 -7.55 -9.50
CA ALA A 204 -20.23 -8.27 -9.45
C ALA A 204 -20.58 -8.77 -8.04
N LEU A 205 -19.60 -9.28 -7.30
CA LEU A 205 -19.74 -9.64 -5.88
C LEU A 205 -20.25 -8.45 -5.08
N CYS A 206 -19.54 -7.31 -5.14
CA CYS A 206 -19.86 -6.11 -4.38
C CYS A 206 -21.24 -5.55 -4.73
N ALA A 207 -21.60 -5.52 -6.00
CA ALA A 207 -22.95 -5.13 -6.45
C ALA A 207 -24.02 -6.05 -5.85
N SER A 208 -23.85 -7.38 -5.92
CA SER A 208 -24.80 -8.36 -5.41
C SER A 208 -25.00 -8.27 -3.90
N ARG A 209 -23.94 -7.95 -3.16
CA ARG A 209 -23.94 -7.81 -1.70
C ARG A 209 -24.26 -6.39 -1.24
N ARG A 210 -24.31 -5.41 -2.15
CA ARG A 210 -24.50 -3.99 -1.87
C ARG A 210 -23.46 -3.40 -0.92
N ILE A 211 -22.21 -3.85 -1.06
CA ILE A 211 -21.06 -3.32 -0.33
C ILE A 211 -20.11 -2.61 -1.31
N PRO A 212 -19.44 -1.52 -0.92
CA PRO A 212 -18.46 -0.87 -1.77
C PRO A 212 -17.20 -1.71 -1.94
N LEU A 213 -16.55 -1.55 -3.10
CA LEU A 213 -15.24 -2.09 -3.40
C LEU A 213 -14.20 -0.98 -3.30
N VAL A 214 -13.19 -1.17 -2.46
CA VAL A 214 -12.06 -0.25 -2.30
C VAL A 214 -10.81 -0.90 -2.91
N SER A 215 -10.18 -0.22 -3.86
CA SER A 215 -8.93 -0.63 -4.50
C SER A 215 -7.83 0.36 -4.14
N ASP A 216 -6.83 -0.08 -3.37
CA ASP A 216 -5.63 0.73 -3.11
C ASP A 216 -4.65 0.57 -4.27
N GLU A 217 -4.52 1.60 -5.08
CA GLU A 217 -3.75 1.60 -6.33
C GLU A 217 -2.44 2.39 -6.23
N VAL A 218 -1.92 2.61 -5.02
CA VAL A 218 -0.71 3.42 -4.81
C VAL A 218 0.52 2.89 -5.54
N PHE A 219 0.59 1.60 -5.83
CA PHE A 219 1.68 0.95 -6.56
C PHE A 219 1.39 0.71 -8.05
N ALA A 220 0.22 1.07 -8.56
CA ALA A 220 -0.19 0.78 -9.94
C ALA A 220 0.75 1.36 -11.01
N GLY A 221 1.46 2.44 -10.69
CA GLY A 221 2.46 3.06 -11.57
C GLY A 221 3.81 2.33 -11.65
N TYR A 222 3.97 1.15 -11.03
CA TYR A 222 5.25 0.42 -10.97
C TYR A 222 5.16 -1.01 -11.54
N PRO A 223 4.88 -1.19 -12.83
CA PRO A 223 4.94 -2.50 -13.48
C PRO A 223 6.40 -2.95 -13.62
N LEU A 224 6.74 -4.13 -13.10
CA LEU A 224 8.08 -4.72 -13.14
C LEU A 224 8.27 -5.65 -14.32
N THR A 225 7.20 -6.35 -14.71
CA THR A 225 7.20 -7.30 -15.81
C THR A 225 6.02 -7.03 -16.74
N ASP A 226 6.11 -7.46 -17.98
CA ASP A 226 4.95 -7.49 -18.88
C ASP A 226 3.97 -8.59 -18.45
N PRO A 227 2.66 -8.42 -18.68
CA PRO A 227 1.70 -9.47 -18.39
C PRO A 227 1.99 -10.71 -19.25
N PRO A 228 1.72 -11.91 -18.74
CA PRO A 228 1.81 -13.13 -19.55
C PRO A 228 0.98 -13.01 -20.84
N PRO A 229 1.41 -13.65 -21.96
CA PRO A 229 0.62 -13.67 -23.19
C PRO A 229 -0.81 -14.18 -22.94
N GLY A 230 -1.81 -13.46 -23.44
CA GLY A 230 -3.22 -13.83 -23.28
C GLY A 230 -3.86 -13.35 -21.96
N THR A 231 -3.10 -12.77 -21.04
CA THR A 231 -3.65 -12.13 -19.85
C THR A 231 -3.74 -10.62 -20.04
N ARG A 232 -4.81 -10.02 -19.53
CA ARG A 232 -5.01 -8.57 -19.52
C ARG A 232 -5.02 -8.10 -18.08
N ARG A 233 -4.07 -7.24 -17.72
CA ARG A 233 -4.05 -6.58 -16.41
C ARG A 233 -5.13 -5.50 -16.36
N ALA A 234 -5.79 -5.39 -15.23
CA ALA A 234 -6.54 -4.20 -14.92
C ALA A 234 -5.56 -3.02 -14.77
N GLY A 235 -5.84 -1.93 -15.46
CA GLY A 235 -5.01 -0.72 -15.36
C GLY A 235 -5.30 0.06 -14.08
N PRO A 236 -4.49 1.11 -13.79
CA PRO A 236 -4.82 2.06 -12.73
C PRO A 236 -6.22 2.62 -12.95
N ALA A 237 -7.00 2.70 -11.86
CA ALA A 237 -8.37 3.18 -11.87
C ALA A 237 -9.37 2.36 -12.74
N ALA A 238 -8.96 1.22 -13.28
CA ALA A 238 -9.84 0.33 -14.04
C ALA A 238 -11.04 -0.15 -13.20
N MET A 239 -10.88 -0.27 -11.87
CA MET A 239 -11.96 -0.56 -10.94
C MET A 239 -13.10 0.44 -11.04
N SER A 240 -12.81 1.72 -11.26
CA SER A 240 -13.83 2.75 -11.43
C SER A 240 -14.53 2.69 -12.79
N ALA A 241 -13.81 2.33 -13.85
CA ALA A 241 -14.35 2.27 -15.21
C ALA A 241 -15.28 1.09 -15.45
N SER A 242 -14.99 -0.07 -14.82
CA SER A 242 -15.71 -1.33 -15.05
C SER A 242 -16.62 -1.75 -13.90
N SER A 243 -16.97 -0.83 -13.00
CA SER A 243 -17.72 -1.14 -11.78
C SER A 243 -19.16 -1.63 -12.00
N GLY A 244 -19.72 -1.50 -13.21
CA GLY A 244 -21.11 -1.90 -13.45
C GLY A 244 -22.07 -1.24 -12.44
N ASP A 245 -22.81 -2.06 -11.68
CA ASP A 245 -23.74 -1.60 -10.64
C ASP A 245 -23.09 -1.41 -9.26
N ALA A 246 -21.80 -1.75 -9.08
CA ALA A 246 -21.09 -1.57 -7.81
C ALA A 246 -20.64 -0.13 -7.62
N ILE A 247 -20.69 0.37 -6.39
CA ILE A 247 -19.91 1.56 -6.01
C ILE A 247 -18.46 1.15 -5.74
N THR A 248 -17.50 1.83 -6.35
CA THR A 248 -16.09 1.52 -6.24
C THR A 248 -15.29 2.76 -5.87
N PHE A 249 -14.15 2.54 -5.19
CA PHE A 249 -13.22 3.60 -4.83
C PHE A 249 -11.80 3.16 -5.18
N SER A 250 -11.15 3.93 -6.05
CA SER A 250 -9.70 3.79 -6.28
C SER A 250 -8.96 4.80 -5.44
N LEU A 251 -8.02 4.31 -4.62
CA LEU A 251 -7.20 5.13 -3.76
C LEU A 251 -5.81 5.32 -4.37
N GLY A 252 -5.30 6.54 -4.30
CA GLY A 252 -3.95 6.85 -4.73
C GLY A 252 -3.32 7.94 -3.89
N GLY A 253 -2.05 8.24 -4.16
CA GLY A 253 -1.35 9.28 -3.41
C GLY A 253 0.07 9.54 -3.87
N LEU A 254 0.57 10.72 -3.57
CA LEU A 254 1.91 11.18 -3.94
C LEU A 254 3.02 10.35 -3.27
N SER A 255 2.76 9.77 -2.09
CA SER A 255 3.77 9.03 -1.32
C SER A 255 4.42 7.91 -2.13
N LYS A 256 3.63 7.15 -2.87
CA LYS A 256 4.08 6.07 -3.73
C LYS A 256 4.00 6.49 -5.21
N GLY A 257 2.84 6.95 -5.67
CA GLY A 257 2.60 7.30 -7.06
C GLY A 257 3.56 8.34 -7.65
N ALA A 258 4.11 9.25 -6.83
CA ALA A 258 5.14 10.19 -7.22
C ALA A 258 6.47 10.03 -6.44
N GLY A 259 6.56 9.07 -5.50
CA GLY A 259 7.72 8.91 -4.63
C GLY A 259 7.96 10.08 -3.67
N LEU A 260 6.91 10.85 -3.34
CA LEU A 260 6.99 12.10 -2.56
C LEU A 260 6.16 12.01 -1.26
N PRO A 261 6.56 11.20 -0.27
CA PRO A 261 5.79 10.97 0.95
C PRO A 261 5.67 12.21 1.85
N SER A 262 6.62 13.14 1.77
CA SER A 262 6.62 14.39 2.56
C SER A 262 5.54 15.39 2.13
N TRP A 263 5.02 15.28 0.92
CA TRP A 263 4.01 16.19 0.38
C TRP A 263 2.60 15.93 0.88
N LYS A 264 2.36 14.78 1.51
CA LYS A 264 1.13 14.46 2.24
C LYS A 264 -0.16 14.81 1.48
N LEU A 265 -0.31 14.23 0.27
CA LEU A 265 -1.54 14.30 -0.50
C LEU A 265 -1.86 12.92 -1.09
N GLY A 266 -3.07 12.47 -0.85
CA GLY A 266 -3.72 11.33 -1.45
C GLY A 266 -5.06 11.71 -2.06
N TRP A 267 -5.77 10.75 -2.60
CA TRP A 267 -7.08 10.95 -3.20
C TRP A 267 -7.94 9.70 -3.15
N ILE A 268 -9.23 9.92 -3.22
CA ILE A 268 -10.26 8.93 -3.49
C ILE A 268 -10.86 9.28 -4.86
N ARG A 269 -10.91 8.32 -5.78
CA ARG A 269 -11.72 8.38 -7.00
C ARG A 269 -12.92 7.47 -6.83
N ALA A 270 -14.13 8.02 -6.93
CA ALA A 270 -15.36 7.24 -6.91
C ALA A 270 -15.73 6.76 -8.33
N GLY A 271 -16.19 5.53 -8.42
CA GLY A 271 -16.72 4.91 -9.64
C GLY A 271 -18.08 4.26 -9.39
N GLY A 272 -18.75 3.82 -10.46
CA GLY A 272 -20.07 3.18 -10.39
C GLY A 272 -21.19 4.01 -10.99
N PRO A 273 -22.47 3.60 -10.79
CA PRO A 273 -23.64 4.27 -11.35
C PRO A 273 -23.67 5.76 -11.00
N PRO A 274 -23.91 6.68 -11.97
CA PRO A 274 -23.75 8.12 -11.77
C PRO A 274 -24.53 8.70 -10.59
N ASP A 275 -25.79 8.27 -10.40
CA ASP A 275 -26.62 8.78 -9.31
C ASP A 275 -26.16 8.29 -7.94
N LEU A 276 -25.71 7.03 -7.85
CA LEU A 276 -25.14 6.48 -6.61
C LEU A 276 -23.81 7.16 -6.29
N ARG A 277 -22.95 7.31 -7.30
CA ARG A 277 -21.65 7.98 -7.17
C ARG A 277 -21.80 9.42 -6.65
N ARG A 278 -22.72 10.20 -7.22
CA ARG A 278 -23.00 11.56 -6.75
C ARG A 278 -23.42 11.59 -5.28
N ARG A 279 -24.39 10.76 -4.91
CA ARG A 279 -24.86 10.67 -3.52
C ARG A 279 -23.75 10.29 -2.54
N VAL A 280 -22.85 9.41 -2.95
CA VAL A 280 -21.71 9.00 -2.12
C VAL A 280 -20.67 10.12 -2.01
N ILE A 281 -20.39 10.84 -3.09
CA ILE A 281 -19.50 12.02 -3.03
C ILE A 281 -20.08 13.11 -2.12
N ASP A 282 -21.40 13.37 -2.22
CA ASP A 282 -22.05 14.36 -1.33
C ASP A 282 -21.98 13.93 0.15
N ALA A 283 -22.15 12.65 0.42
CA ALA A 283 -22.01 12.12 1.79
C ALA A 283 -20.55 12.12 2.28
N LEU A 284 -19.58 11.80 1.40
CA LEU A 284 -18.18 11.85 1.72
C LEU A 284 -17.70 13.31 1.98
N GLU A 285 -18.31 14.29 1.29
CA GLU A 285 -18.05 15.71 1.52
C GLU A 285 -18.37 16.12 2.96
N LEU A 286 -19.43 15.59 3.59
CA LEU A 286 -19.75 15.82 4.99
C LEU A 286 -18.67 15.28 5.93
N VAL A 287 -18.08 14.11 5.59
CA VAL A 287 -16.97 13.56 6.37
C VAL A 287 -15.74 14.43 6.24
N THR A 288 -15.35 14.78 5.01
CA THR A 288 -14.13 15.55 4.74
C THR A 288 -14.21 17.00 5.19
N ASP A 289 -15.39 17.60 5.20
CA ASP A 289 -15.62 18.96 5.74
C ASP A 289 -15.29 19.05 7.23
N SER A 290 -15.48 17.94 7.96
CA SER A 290 -15.14 17.88 9.38
C SER A 290 -13.62 17.88 9.64
N TYR A 291 -12.79 17.52 8.67
CA TYR A 291 -11.34 17.42 8.81
C TYR A 291 -10.59 18.54 8.09
N LEU A 292 -10.99 18.91 6.87
CA LEU A 292 -10.33 19.91 6.01
C LEU A 292 -8.80 19.74 5.95
N SER A 293 -8.35 18.49 5.89
CA SER A 293 -7.01 18.08 6.27
C SER A 293 -5.93 18.39 5.25
N VAL A 294 -6.29 18.58 3.97
CA VAL A 294 -5.27 18.76 2.92
C VAL A 294 -4.80 20.21 2.89
N ALA A 295 -3.51 20.41 3.14
CA ALA A 295 -2.89 21.72 3.15
C ALA A 295 -2.99 22.42 1.78
N SER A 296 -3.39 23.71 1.75
CA SER A 296 -3.52 24.47 0.51
C SER A 296 -2.24 24.57 -0.33
N PRO A 297 -1.02 24.67 0.25
CA PRO A 297 0.20 24.72 -0.55
C PRO A 297 0.42 23.48 -1.42
N VAL A 298 0.21 22.28 -0.89
CA VAL A 298 0.39 21.05 -1.70
C VAL A 298 -0.65 20.92 -2.79
N GLN A 299 -1.88 21.35 -2.54
CA GLN A 299 -2.93 21.38 -3.56
C GLN A 299 -2.60 22.34 -4.71
N ARG A 300 -2.08 23.53 -4.40
CA ARG A 300 -1.61 24.49 -5.43
C ARG A 300 -0.39 23.97 -6.20
N ALA A 301 0.48 23.21 -5.54
CA ALA A 301 1.66 22.60 -6.17
C ALA A 301 1.32 21.37 -7.04
N LEU A 302 0.15 20.75 -6.84
CA LEU A 302 -0.19 19.46 -7.43
C LEU A 302 -0.01 19.40 -8.95
N PRO A 303 -0.43 20.38 -9.77
CA PRO A 303 -0.21 20.34 -11.21
C PRO A 303 1.29 20.21 -11.58
N GLY A 304 2.15 20.95 -10.90
CA GLY A 304 3.61 20.89 -11.10
C GLY A 304 4.21 19.56 -10.58
N ILE A 305 3.71 19.05 -9.48
CA ILE A 305 4.14 17.75 -8.94
C ILE A 305 3.79 16.64 -9.93
N LEU A 306 2.58 16.62 -10.48
CA LEU A 306 2.14 15.63 -11.46
C LEU A 306 2.99 15.69 -12.74
N ALA A 307 3.42 16.87 -13.17
CA ALA A 307 4.35 17.02 -14.29
C ALA A 307 5.76 16.43 -14.01
N LEU A 308 6.22 16.42 -12.75
CA LEU A 308 7.50 15.84 -12.34
C LEU A 308 7.39 14.33 -12.04
N ALA A 309 6.23 13.84 -11.65
CA ALA A 309 6.00 12.47 -11.20
C ALA A 309 6.47 11.39 -12.19
N PRO A 310 6.27 11.50 -13.52
CA PRO A 310 6.76 10.50 -14.47
C PRO A 310 8.29 10.31 -14.43
N ARG A 311 9.06 11.40 -14.28
CA ARG A 311 10.53 11.36 -14.17
C ARG A 311 10.97 10.65 -12.88
N ILE A 312 10.34 10.96 -11.77
CA ILE A 312 10.64 10.33 -10.48
C ILE A 312 10.25 8.85 -10.51
N ARG A 313 9.06 8.51 -11.02
CA ARG A 313 8.61 7.12 -11.20
C ARG A 313 9.57 6.31 -12.06
N ALA A 314 10.04 6.86 -13.18
CA ALA A 314 10.99 6.17 -14.05
C ALA A 314 12.30 5.84 -13.32
N THR A 315 12.82 6.76 -12.50
CA THR A 315 14.01 6.55 -11.68
C THR A 315 13.79 5.43 -10.65
N ILE A 316 12.67 5.45 -9.94
CA ILE A 316 12.29 4.40 -8.98
C ILE A 316 12.16 3.07 -9.71
N LEU A 317 11.42 3.02 -10.82
CA LEU A 317 11.20 1.79 -11.60
C LEU A 317 12.51 1.18 -12.11
N GLY A 318 13.46 2.02 -12.56
CA GLY A 318 14.80 1.58 -12.93
C GLY A 318 15.52 0.90 -11.76
N ARG A 319 15.46 1.48 -10.56
CA ARG A 319 16.01 0.92 -9.33
C ARG A 319 15.40 -0.43 -8.99
N LEU A 320 14.08 -0.53 -9.01
CA LEU A 320 13.36 -1.76 -8.68
C LEU A 320 13.73 -2.91 -9.63
N ARG A 321 13.80 -2.64 -10.94
CA ARG A 321 14.19 -3.62 -11.95
C ARG A 321 15.65 -4.08 -11.80
N THR A 322 16.57 -3.17 -11.49
CA THR A 322 17.98 -3.50 -11.21
C THR A 322 18.08 -4.42 -10.01
N ASN A 323 17.39 -4.10 -8.91
CA ASN A 323 17.44 -4.89 -7.69
C ASN A 323 16.73 -6.24 -7.86
N LEU A 324 15.61 -6.30 -8.58
CA LEU A 324 14.94 -7.57 -8.89
C LEU A 324 15.84 -8.50 -9.71
N THR A 325 16.60 -7.95 -10.66
CA THR A 325 17.59 -8.72 -11.44
C THR A 325 18.71 -9.27 -10.55
N ALA A 326 19.22 -8.46 -9.64
CA ALA A 326 20.24 -8.90 -8.67
C ALA A 326 19.71 -10.01 -7.74
N LEU A 327 18.45 -9.88 -7.27
CA LEU A 327 17.79 -10.89 -6.45
C LEU A 327 17.65 -12.22 -7.20
N ARG A 328 17.13 -12.20 -8.42
CA ARG A 328 17.01 -13.40 -9.29
C ARG A 328 18.36 -14.10 -9.47
N THR A 329 19.41 -13.32 -9.76
CA THR A 329 20.75 -13.85 -9.98
C THR A 329 21.31 -14.51 -8.71
N ALA A 330 21.13 -13.87 -7.55
CA ALA A 330 21.64 -14.38 -6.28
C ALA A 330 20.93 -15.68 -5.83
N LEU A 331 19.64 -15.83 -6.15
CA LEU A 331 18.84 -16.99 -5.77
C LEU A 331 18.87 -18.13 -6.80
N ALA A 332 19.49 -17.92 -7.97
CA ALA A 332 19.51 -18.91 -9.03
C ALA A 332 20.18 -20.24 -8.58
N GLY A 333 19.45 -21.33 -8.71
CA GLY A 333 19.95 -22.68 -8.39
C GLY A 333 19.93 -23.03 -6.89
N LEU A 334 19.40 -22.20 -6.01
CA LEU A 334 19.21 -22.54 -4.61
C LEU A 334 18.03 -23.51 -4.45
N GLU A 335 18.28 -24.68 -3.86
CA GLU A 335 17.22 -25.65 -3.55
C GLU A 335 16.39 -25.20 -2.36
N GLY A 336 15.09 -25.47 -2.39
CA GLY A 336 14.17 -25.11 -1.29
C GLY A 336 13.85 -23.62 -1.17
N VAL A 337 14.33 -22.78 -2.10
CA VAL A 337 14.01 -21.33 -2.16
C VAL A 337 13.18 -21.05 -3.40
N THR A 338 12.04 -20.41 -3.21
CA THR A 338 11.16 -19.99 -4.32
C THR A 338 10.98 -18.47 -4.28
N LEU A 339 11.32 -17.80 -5.38
CA LEU A 339 10.96 -16.41 -5.59
C LEU A 339 9.58 -16.35 -6.25
N TYR A 340 8.62 -15.71 -5.58
CA TYR A 340 7.34 -15.34 -6.18
C TYR A 340 7.54 -14.06 -6.99
N GLU A 341 7.64 -14.26 -8.32
CA GLU A 341 7.96 -13.16 -9.25
C GLU A 341 6.92 -12.03 -9.18
N PRO A 342 7.29 -10.83 -8.71
CA PRO A 342 6.35 -9.72 -8.65
C PRO A 342 6.09 -9.15 -10.04
N GLU A 343 4.85 -8.90 -10.37
CA GLU A 343 4.45 -8.21 -11.61
C GLU A 343 4.54 -6.70 -11.48
N GLY A 344 4.47 -6.19 -10.25
CA GLY A 344 4.55 -4.76 -9.92
C GLY A 344 4.84 -4.50 -8.45
N GLY A 345 4.76 -3.24 -8.05
CA GLY A 345 5.03 -2.84 -6.66
C GLY A 345 6.51 -2.68 -6.33
N TRP A 346 6.82 -2.67 -5.03
CA TRP A 346 8.16 -2.37 -4.52
C TRP A 346 8.79 -3.51 -3.70
N SER A 347 8.12 -4.65 -3.62
CA SER A 347 8.53 -5.78 -2.81
C SER A 347 8.64 -7.06 -3.63
N ALA A 348 9.40 -8.01 -3.12
CA ALA A 348 9.46 -9.39 -3.59
C ALA A 348 9.23 -10.33 -2.42
N VAL A 349 8.55 -11.45 -2.67
CA VAL A 349 8.27 -12.49 -1.69
C VAL A 349 9.08 -13.73 -2.02
N LEU A 350 9.72 -14.31 -0.99
CA LEU A 350 10.39 -15.60 -1.07
C LEU A 350 9.68 -16.59 -0.16
N SER A 351 9.64 -17.85 -0.52
CA SER A 351 9.47 -18.94 0.45
C SER A 351 10.76 -19.72 0.61
N VAL A 352 11.01 -20.20 1.83
CA VAL A 352 12.22 -20.96 2.19
C VAL A 352 11.79 -22.20 2.93
N SER A 353 11.85 -23.37 2.28
CA SER A 353 11.34 -24.62 2.85
C SER A 353 12.28 -25.21 3.91
N GLY A 354 11.70 -25.70 5.01
CA GLY A 354 12.39 -26.58 5.97
C GLY A 354 13.34 -25.88 6.95
N ARG A 355 13.21 -24.56 7.14
CA ARG A 355 14.12 -23.76 8.01
C ARG A 355 13.47 -23.26 9.31
N GLY A 356 12.33 -23.77 9.70
CA GLY A 356 11.60 -23.33 10.90
C GLY A 356 10.61 -22.20 10.62
N THR A 357 10.35 -21.33 11.60
CA THR A 357 9.43 -20.23 11.40
C THR A 357 10.10 -19.05 10.66
N ASP A 358 9.34 -18.26 9.94
CA ASP A 358 9.83 -17.06 9.26
C ASP A 358 10.49 -16.05 10.23
N GLU A 359 10.00 -15.92 11.47
CA GLU A 359 10.62 -15.07 12.50
C GLU A 359 11.98 -15.59 12.92
N ASP A 360 12.11 -16.90 13.24
CA ASP A 360 13.40 -17.49 13.64
C ASP A 360 14.40 -17.44 12.49
N LEU A 361 13.96 -17.64 11.25
CA LEU A 361 14.78 -17.53 10.05
C LEU A 361 15.33 -16.10 9.87
N VAL A 362 14.50 -15.06 10.07
CA VAL A 362 14.92 -13.66 9.98
C VAL A 362 15.91 -13.29 11.10
N LEU A 363 15.69 -13.80 12.31
CA LEU A 363 16.58 -13.55 13.44
C LEU A 363 17.95 -14.21 13.23
N ASP A 364 18.00 -15.45 12.76
CA ASP A 364 19.25 -16.18 12.46
C ASP A 364 20.00 -15.52 11.29
N LEU A 365 19.29 -15.11 10.23
CA LEU A 365 19.85 -14.34 9.12
C LEU A 365 20.50 -13.03 9.61
N LEU A 366 19.77 -12.26 10.41
CA LEU A 366 20.26 -10.98 10.95
C LEU A 366 21.50 -11.20 11.81
N GLU A 367 21.49 -12.18 12.72
CA GLU A 367 22.63 -12.43 13.62
C GLU A 367 23.88 -12.86 12.85
N ARG A 368 23.76 -13.79 11.90
CA ARG A 368 24.91 -14.36 11.17
C ARG A 368 25.46 -13.44 10.10
N THR A 369 24.58 -12.71 9.39
CA THR A 369 24.98 -12.00 8.17
C THR A 369 24.84 -10.47 8.27
N GLY A 370 24.07 -9.99 9.22
CA GLY A 370 23.71 -8.57 9.34
C GLY A 370 22.67 -8.12 8.33
N VAL A 371 22.00 -9.04 7.60
CA VAL A 371 20.94 -8.71 6.65
C VAL A 371 19.61 -8.70 7.37
N ARG A 372 18.84 -7.64 7.19
CA ARG A 372 17.47 -7.48 7.68
C ARG A 372 16.48 -7.64 6.54
N VAL A 373 15.52 -8.56 6.69
CA VAL A 373 14.35 -8.73 5.84
C VAL A 373 13.09 -8.75 6.71
N HIS A 374 11.91 -8.64 6.14
CA HIS A 374 10.67 -8.86 6.89
C HIS A 374 10.30 -10.34 6.92
N PRO A 375 9.85 -10.86 8.07
CA PRO A 375 9.16 -12.13 8.14
C PRO A 375 7.75 -12.01 7.52
N GLY A 376 7.24 -13.12 6.98
CA GLY A 376 5.94 -13.14 6.31
C GLY A 376 4.78 -12.79 7.22
N TYR A 377 4.83 -13.17 8.49
CA TYR A 377 3.73 -12.89 9.41
C TYR A 377 3.42 -11.38 9.58
N PHE A 378 4.34 -10.48 9.22
CA PHE A 378 4.06 -9.03 9.17
C PHE A 378 3.02 -8.65 8.12
N PHE A 379 2.77 -9.52 7.16
CA PHE A 379 1.86 -9.31 6.03
C PHE A 379 0.71 -10.33 6.03
N ASP A 380 0.43 -10.96 7.17
CA ASP A 380 -0.67 -11.93 7.36
C ASP A 380 -0.57 -13.17 6.45
N PHE A 381 0.64 -13.63 6.12
CA PHE A 381 0.79 -14.95 5.52
C PHE A 381 0.29 -16.01 6.49
N ALA A 382 -0.66 -16.84 6.04
CA ALA A 382 -1.41 -17.75 6.91
C ALA A 382 -0.55 -18.85 7.54
N ALA A 383 0.48 -19.30 6.87
CA ALA A 383 1.48 -20.26 7.35
C ALA A 383 2.63 -20.32 6.35
N GLY A 384 3.80 -20.73 6.79
CA GLY A 384 4.94 -20.97 5.92
C GLY A 384 6.14 -20.11 6.28
N ASP A 385 7.21 -20.35 5.54
CA ASP A 385 8.51 -19.73 5.75
C ASP A 385 8.67 -18.62 4.70
N PHE A 386 7.88 -17.54 4.82
CA PHE A 386 7.92 -16.43 3.87
C PHE A 386 8.81 -15.30 4.35
N LEU A 387 9.58 -14.76 3.42
CA LEU A 387 10.37 -13.54 3.61
C LEU A 387 9.90 -12.48 2.62
N VAL A 388 9.84 -11.22 3.08
CA VAL A 388 9.51 -10.08 2.23
C VAL A 388 10.68 -9.12 2.16
N ILE A 389 11.09 -8.79 0.94
CA ILE A 389 12.24 -7.96 0.62
C ILE A 389 11.78 -6.73 -0.15
N SER A 390 12.20 -5.55 0.30
CA SER A 390 12.04 -4.32 -0.47
C SER A 390 13.03 -4.28 -1.63
N LEU A 391 12.57 -3.97 -2.82
CA LEU A 391 13.39 -3.76 -4.01
C LEU A 391 13.93 -2.33 -4.13
N LEU A 392 13.69 -1.48 -3.12
CA LEU A 392 14.00 -0.05 -3.19
C LEU A 392 15.41 0.33 -2.72
N PRO A 393 16.11 -0.39 -1.81
CA PRO A 393 17.42 -0.02 -1.29
C PRO A 393 18.45 0.28 -2.39
N GLU A 394 19.51 1.00 -2.03
CA GLU A 394 20.60 1.36 -2.93
C GLU A 394 21.22 0.10 -3.57
N PRO A 395 21.51 0.07 -4.91
CA PRO A 395 21.85 -1.16 -5.64
C PRO A 395 23.08 -1.90 -5.09
N HIS A 396 24.11 -1.19 -4.65
CA HIS A 396 25.31 -1.84 -4.12
C HIS A 396 25.00 -2.53 -2.77
N ALA A 397 24.33 -1.82 -1.87
CA ALA A 397 23.92 -2.39 -0.58
C ALA A 397 22.92 -3.53 -0.77
N PHE A 398 21.99 -3.39 -1.75
CA PHE A 398 21.04 -4.45 -2.09
C PHE A 398 21.75 -5.69 -2.62
N ALA A 399 22.66 -5.54 -3.59
CA ALA A 399 23.42 -6.66 -4.15
C ALA A 399 24.25 -7.39 -3.08
N GLU A 400 24.91 -6.65 -2.19
CA GLU A 400 25.63 -7.23 -1.05
C GLU A 400 24.67 -8.00 -0.13
N GLY A 401 23.52 -7.40 0.21
CA GLY A 401 22.53 -8.02 1.08
C GLY A 401 21.96 -9.32 0.51
N VAL A 402 21.59 -9.35 -0.78
CA VAL A 402 21.05 -10.57 -1.40
C VAL A 402 22.11 -11.64 -1.61
N GLN A 403 23.39 -11.30 -1.82
CA GLN A 403 24.49 -12.25 -1.85
C GLN A 403 24.68 -12.92 -0.48
N ARG A 404 24.67 -12.16 0.60
CA ARG A 404 24.75 -12.70 1.98
C ARG A 404 23.55 -13.56 2.32
N LEU A 405 22.33 -13.14 1.90
CA LEU A 405 21.11 -13.93 2.03
C LEU A 405 21.23 -15.26 1.29
N ALA A 406 21.67 -15.24 0.03
CA ALA A 406 21.86 -16.45 -0.77
C ALA A 406 22.90 -17.39 -0.14
N GLY A 407 24.03 -16.88 0.34
CA GLY A 407 25.05 -17.68 1.04
C GLY A 407 24.57 -18.25 2.37
N PHE A 408 23.60 -17.63 3.04
CA PHE A 408 22.96 -18.15 4.24
C PHE A 408 21.93 -19.24 3.92
N LEU A 409 21.23 -19.14 2.80
CA LEU A 409 20.19 -20.07 2.37
C LEU A 409 20.75 -21.33 1.67
N GLY A 410 21.90 -21.23 1.00
CA GLY A 410 22.61 -22.37 0.40
C GLY A 410 23.44 -23.09 1.44
#